data_c45eeb3e0bbd61defd58ac0f84dada30
#
_entry.id   c45eeb3e0bbd61defd58ac0f84dada30
#
_cell.length_a   1.000
_cell.length_b   1.000
_cell.length_c   1.000
_cell.angle_alpha   90.00
_cell.angle_beta   90.00
_cell.angle_gamma   90.00
#
_symmetry.space_group_name_H-M   'P 1'
#
loop_
_entity.id
_entity.type
_entity.pdbx_description
1 polymer ?
#
loop_
_entity_poly.entity_id
_entity_poly.type
_entity_poly.pdbx_seq_one_letter_code
_entity_poly.pdbx_strand_id
1 'polypeptide(L)'
;MADALQLLLPPGRIIMGDVYKGSDKDSKGVPRTVKSGPNKGQQVTQYFIGVAIPKAGEQAWWQTAWGQQIMAVGQQGFPNFFNNPAFAWKIEDGDSTIPNKSNRRMCDNEGAPGHWVLKFSSQFAPPVYQQPGYGVFERVDAPGLIKTGWWVQVNASVKSNGSSESPGIYLNQQMVLFVKQDKEISSGPDAATAFAGAAVASLPGVARPALPPSAAHELV
;
A
#
# COMPACT_ATOMS: atom_id res chain seq x y z
N MET A 1 24.50 -14.63 -5.94
CA MET A 1 23.23 -14.11 -5.35
C MET A 1 22.17 -14.30 -6.40
N ALA A 2 21.04 -14.90 -6.08
CA ALA A 2 19.96 -15.01 -7.05
C ALA A 2 19.46 -13.61 -7.40
N ASP A 3 19.23 -13.37 -8.69
CA ASP A 3 18.67 -12.11 -9.16
C ASP A 3 17.28 -11.92 -8.60
N ALA A 4 16.92 -10.66 -8.30
CA ALA A 4 15.58 -10.35 -7.81
C ALA A 4 14.55 -10.57 -8.91
N LEU A 5 13.49 -11.30 -8.61
CA LEU A 5 12.37 -11.48 -9.52
C LEU A 5 11.68 -10.13 -9.74
N GLN A 6 11.47 -9.74 -10.99
CA GLN A 6 10.63 -8.61 -11.34
C GLN A 6 9.21 -9.12 -11.62
N LEU A 7 8.22 -8.56 -10.95
CA LEU A 7 6.85 -9.06 -10.98
C LEU A 7 5.86 -7.89 -11.14
N LEU A 8 5.11 -7.91 -12.24
CA LEU A 8 3.97 -7.02 -12.41
C LEU A 8 2.75 -7.64 -11.72
N LEU A 9 2.26 -6.99 -10.69
CA LEU A 9 1.12 -7.45 -9.92
C LEU A 9 -0.20 -7.00 -10.55
N PRO A 10 -1.33 -7.67 -10.25
CA PRO A 10 -2.65 -7.16 -10.60
C PRO A 10 -2.91 -5.77 -9.99
N PRO A 11 -3.81 -4.98 -10.58
CA PRO A 11 -4.26 -3.74 -9.96
C PRO A 11 -4.84 -3.99 -8.56
N GLY A 12 -4.50 -3.09 -7.63
CA GLY A 12 -4.98 -3.14 -6.26
C GLY A 12 -5.17 -1.73 -5.70
N ARG A 13 -5.87 -1.64 -4.59
CA ARG A 13 -6.17 -0.39 -3.89
C ARG A 13 -5.10 -0.10 -2.84
N ILE A 14 -4.54 1.10 -2.80
CA ILE A 14 -3.66 1.50 -1.69
C ILE A 14 -4.53 1.68 -0.44
N ILE A 15 -4.25 0.92 0.60
CA ILE A 15 -5.00 1.02 1.88
C ILE A 15 -4.13 1.46 3.05
N MET A 16 -2.81 1.51 2.88
CA MET A 16 -1.85 1.93 3.88
C MET A 16 -0.67 2.62 3.23
N GLY A 17 -0.08 3.58 3.97
CA GLY A 17 1.13 4.26 3.55
C GLY A 17 0.91 5.34 2.49
N ASP A 18 2.01 5.82 1.92
CA ASP A 18 2.02 6.89 0.94
C ASP A 18 3.13 6.61 -0.09
N VAL A 19 2.81 6.76 -1.36
CA VAL A 19 3.75 6.49 -2.47
C VAL A 19 4.90 7.50 -2.47
N TYR A 20 4.62 8.74 -2.10
CA TYR A 20 5.57 9.87 -2.18
C TYR A 20 6.28 10.16 -0.87
N LYS A 21 5.68 9.76 0.26
CA LYS A 21 6.18 10.12 1.59
C LYS A 21 6.94 8.97 2.23
N GLY A 22 8.25 9.15 2.34
CA GLY A 22 9.10 8.25 3.11
C GLY A 22 9.10 8.62 4.61
N SER A 23 9.44 7.65 5.45
CA SER A 23 9.65 7.84 6.89
C SER A 23 11.05 7.42 7.29
N ASP A 24 11.75 8.27 8.00
CA ASP A 24 13.05 8.02 8.62
C ASP A 24 12.94 7.40 10.02
N LYS A 25 11.70 7.26 10.54
CA LYS A 25 11.39 6.69 11.84
C LYS A 25 10.48 5.46 11.72
N ASP A 26 10.62 4.54 12.66
CA ASP A 26 9.70 3.42 12.80
C ASP A 26 8.38 3.83 13.49
N SER A 27 7.48 2.87 13.71
CA SER A 27 6.20 3.10 14.38
C SER A 27 6.31 3.52 15.85
N LYS A 28 7.50 3.40 16.44
CA LYS A 28 7.81 3.83 17.82
C LYS A 28 8.56 5.17 17.86
N GLY A 29 8.76 5.82 16.71
CA GLY A 29 9.50 7.08 16.61
C GLY A 29 11.03 6.91 16.61
N VAL A 30 11.55 5.68 16.59
CA VAL A 30 12.99 5.40 16.58
C VAL A 30 13.54 5.59 15.16
N PRO A 31 14.69 6.31 14.99
CA PRO A 31 15.31 6.45 13.68
C PRO A 31 15.61 5.10 13.03
N ARG A 32 15.25 4.98 11.74
CA ARG A 32 15.56 3.79 10.94
C ARG A 32 17.02 3.82 10.53
N THR A 33 17.70 2.69 10.72
CA THR A 33 19.10 2.54 10.30
C THR A 33 19.30 1.26 9.49
N VAL A 34 20.29 1.27 8.63
CA VAL A 34 20.76 0.07 7.91
C VAL A 34 21.22 -0.97 8.93
N LYS A 35 20.67 -2.18 8.87
CA LYS A 35 20.94 -3.24 9.86
C LYS A 35 22.20 -4.05 9.54
N SER A 36 22.62 -4.13 8.28
CA SER A 36 23.74 -4.96 7.84
C SER A 36 24.45 -4.36 6.62
N GLY A 37 25.63 -4.88 6.30
CA GLY A 37 26.44 -4.45 5.16
C GLY A 37 27.31 -3.23 5.45
N PRO A 38 27.98 -2.68 4.41
CA PRO A 38 28.96 -1.60 4.56
C PRO A 38 28.37 -0.30 5.10
N ASN A 39 27.07 -0.09 4.92
CA ASN A 39 26.37 1.11 5.39
C ASN A 39 25.64 0.90 6.73
N LYS A 40 25.98 -0.16 7.49
CA LYS A 40 25.35 -0.44 8.81
C LYS A 40 25.43 0.79 9.72
N GLY A 41 24.29 1.12 10.33
CA GLY A 41 24.15 2.27 11.24
C GLY A 41 23.80 3.59 10.56
N GLN A 42 23.91 3.71 9.24
CA GLN A 42 23.46 4.91 8.54
C GLN A 42 21.94 5.05 8.61
N GLN A 43 21.48 6.27 8.79
CA GLN A 43 20.04 6.60 8.77
C GLN A 43 19.47 6.37 7.36
N VAL A 44 18.27 5.81 7.29
CA VAL A 44 17.59 5.56 6.01
C VAL A 44 16.15 6.02 6.06
N THR A 45 15.68 6.53 4.93
CA THR A 45 14.26 6.75 4.67
C THR A 45 13.65 5.48 4.09
N GLN A 46 12.47 5.10 4.56
CA GLN A 46 11.71 3.98 4.03
C GLN A 46 10.38 4.45 3.46
N TYR A 47 10.15 4.15 2.20
CA TYR A 47 8.85 4.32 1.54
C TYR A 47 8.04 3.05 1.72
N PHE A 48 6.81 3.17 2.16
CA PHE A 48 5.96 2.04 2.48
C PHE A 48 4.57 2.24 1.90
N ILE A 49 4.04 1.19 1.24
CA ILE A 49 2.64 1.11 0.83
C ILE A 49 2.09 -0.29 1.10
N GLY A 50 0.82 -0.34 1.50
CA GLY A 50 0.02 -1.56 1.56
C GLY A 50 -1.02 -1.53 0.44
N VAL A 51 -0.96 -2.52 -0.46
CA VAL A 51 -1.86 -2.61 -1.61
C VAL A 51 -2.76 -3.82 -1.45
N ALA A 52 -4.06 -3.59 -1.47
CA ALA A 52 -5.12 -4.58 -1.37
C ALA A 52 -5.51 -5.05 -2.78
N ILE A 53 -5.19 -6.30 -3.12
CA ILE A 53 -5.53 -6.96 -4.38
C ILE A 53 -6.79 -7.80 -4.15
N PRO A 54 -7.86 -7.65 -4.95
CA PRO A 54 -9.08 -8.42 -4.78
C PRO A 54 -8.83 -9.93 -4.81
N LYS A 55 -9.46 -10.66 -3.90
CA LYS A 55 -9.45 -12.12 -3.92
C LYS A 55 -10.32 -12.61 -5.09
N ALA A 56 -9.82 -13.59 -5.82
CA ALA A 56 -10.57 -14.29 -6.85
C ALA A 56 -11.31 -15.49 -6.21
N GLY A 57 -12.47 -15.24 -5.60
CA GLY A 57 -13.21 -16.25 -4.85
C GLY A 57 -12.48 -16.69 -3.57
N GLU A 58 -12.52 -17.99 -3.27
CA GLU A 58 -11.86 -18.58 -2.08
C GLU A 58 -10.39 -18.95 -2.30
N GLN A 59 -9.80 -18.58 -3.44
CA GLN A 59 -8.44 -18.92 -3.80
C GLN A 59 -7.43 -18.26 -2.84
N ALA A 60 -6.56 -19.07 -2.26
CA ALA A 60 -5.45 -18.54 -1.45
C ALA A 60 -4.42 -17.81 -2.33
N TRP A 61 -3.75 -16.79 -1.78
CA TRP A 61 -2.80 -15.97 -2.55
C TRP A 61 -1.71 -16.79 -3.25
N TRP A 62 -1.23 -17.88 -2.62
CA TRP A 62 -0.20 -18.76 -3.18
C TRP A 62 -0.69 -19.66 -4.33
N GLN A 63 -1.99 -19.71 -4.60
CA GLN A 63 -2.58 -20.41 -5.74
C GLN A 63 -2.73 -19.49 -6.96
N THR A 64 -2.61 -18.18 -6.78
CA THR A 64 -2.63 -17.21 -7.88
C THR A 64 -1.36 -17.28 -8.71
N ALA A 65 -1.41 -16.87 -9.98
CA ALA A 65 -0.22 -16.86 -10.86
C ALA A 65 0.92 -16.00 -10.31
N TRP A 66 0.60 -14.84 -9.73
CA TRP A 66 1.59 -13.98 -9.09
C TRP A 66 2.08 -14.54 -7.76
N GLY A 67 1.20 -15.20 -7.01
CA GLY A 67 1.52 -15.79 -5.72
C GLY A 67 2.48 -16.97 -5.83
N GLN A 68 2.29 -17.82 -6.84
CA GLN A 68 3.21 -18.94 -7.13
C GLN A 68 4.63 -18.45 -7.42
N GLN A 69 4.78 -17.33 -8.15
CA GLN A 69 6.09 -16.74 -8.42
C GLN A 69 6.74 -16.22 -7.12
N ILE A 70 5.98 -15.58 -6.24
CA ILE A 70 6.46 -15.13 -4.92
C ILE A 70 6.87 -16.33 -4.06
N MET A 71 6.06 -17.39 -4.04
CA MET A 71 6.38 -18.62 -3.31
C MET A 71 7.68 -19.27 -3.79
N ALA A 72 7.91 -19.31 -5.10
CA ALA A 72 9.14 -19.86 -5.67
C ALA A 72 10.39 -19.13 -5.15
N VAL A 73 10.34 -17.79 -5.00
CA VAL A 73 11.43 -17.01 -4.41
C VAL A 73 11.66 -17.37 -2.94
N GLY A 74 10.60 -17.53 -2.17
CA GLY A 74 10.70 -17.96 -0.76
C GLY A 74 11.27 -19.36 -0.61
N GLN A 75 10.79 -20.29 -1.43
CA GLN A 75 11.27 -21.67 -1.46
C GLN A 75 12.73 -21.76 -1.88
N GLN A 76 13.16 -21.03 -2.88
CA GLN A 76 14.53 -20.99 -3.32
C GLN A 76 15.45 -20.41 -2.24
N GLY A 77 15.01 -19.32 -1.58
CA GLY A 77 15.82 -18.68 -0.55
C GLY A 77 15.88 -19.42 0.78
N PHE A 78 14.80 -20.15 1.13
CA PHE A 78 14.62 -20.83 2.42
C PHE A 78 13.94 -22.18 2.25
N PRO A 79 14.54 -23.18 1.58
CA PRO A 79 13.90 -24.45 1.23
C PRO A 79 13.36 -25.22 2.44
N ASN A 80 13.98 -25.09 3.59
CA ASN A 80 13.60 -25.81 4.82
C ASN A 80 12.72 -24.97 5.75
N PHE A 81 12.40 -23.71 5.41
CA PHE A 81 11.68 -22.83 6.33
C PHE A 81 10.50 -22.08 5.69
N PHE A 82 10.36 -22.05 4.38
CA PHE A 82 9.32 -21.27 3.68
C PHE A 82 7.89 -21.68 4.07
N ASN A 83 7.67 -22.93 4.50
CA ASN A 83 6.36 -23.43 4.98
C ASN A 83 6.09 -23.11 6.46
N ASN A 84 7.06 -22.51 7.17
CA ASN A 84 6.87 -22.19 8.57
C ASN A 84 5.89 -21.01 8.72
N PRO A 85 4.90 -21.08 9.64
CA PRO A 85 3.98 -19.97 9.90
C PRO A 85 4.65 -18.64 10.27
N ALA A 86 5.88 -18.69 10.80
CA ALA A 86 6.69 -17.51 11.13
C ALA A 86 7.40 -16.90 9.92
N PHE A 87 7.32 -17.51 8.73
CA PHE A 87 7.94 -16.97 7.53
C PHE A 87 7.27 -15.66 7.08
N ALA A 88 8.07 -14.62 6.88
CA ALA A 88 7.57 -13.30 6.59
C ALA A 88 7.28 -13.10 5.09
N TRP A 89 6.10 -13.51 4.63
CA TRP A 89 5.66 -13.38 3.24
C TRP A 89 5.35 -11.94 2.81
N LYS A 90 5.12 -11.02 3.76
CA LYS A 90 4.68 -9.64 3.49
C LYS A 90 3.30 -9.56 2.82
N ILE A 91 2.54 -10.63 2.89
CA ILE A 91 1.17 -10.76 2.37
C ILE A 91 0.29 -11.16 3.55
N GLU A 92 -0.79 -10.44 3.75
CA GLU A 92 -1.75 -10.69 4.81
C GLU A 92 -3.15 -10.87 4.24
N ASP A 93 -3.94 -11.70 4.91
CA ASP A 93 -5.35 -11.85 4.60
C ASP A 93 -6.11 -10.63 5.11
N GLY A 94 -6.78 -9.91 4.20
CA GLY A 94 -7.59 -8.74 4.53
C GLY A 94 -8.81 -9.05 5.40
N ASP A 95 -9.28 -10.31 5.40
CA ASP A 95 -10.39 -10.77 6.26
C ASP A 95 -9.91 -11.28 7.62
N SER A 96 -8.59 -11.28 7.87
CA SER A 96 -8.04 -11.82 9.12
C SER A 96 -8.53 -11.05 10.34
N THR A 97 -9.17 -11.78 11.24
CA THR A 97 -9.58 -11.31 12.59
C THR A 97 -8.49 -11.50 13.64
N ILE A 98 -7.37 -12.13 13.27
CA ILE A 98 -6.24 -12.39 14.16
C ILE A 98 -5.46 -11.10 14.38
N PRO A 99 -5.30 -10.62 15.61
CA PRO A 99 -4.53 -9.41 15.88
C PRO A 99 -3.05 -9.59 15.52
N ASN A 100 -2.46 -8.59 14.92
CA ASN A 100 -1.01 -8.53 14.71
C ASN A 100 -0.27 -8.16 16.01
N LYS A 101 1.07 -8.05 15.93
CA LYS A 101 1.92 -7.68 17.10
C LYS A 101 1.57 -6.33 17.74
N SER A 102 0.81 -5.47 17.06
CA SER A 102 0.32 -4.18 17.56
C SER A 102 -1.15 -4.24 18.02
N ASN A 103 -1.68 -5.44 18.22
CA ASN A 103 -3.07 -5.70 18.61
C ASN A 103 -4.12 -5.10 17.63
N ARG A 104 -3.78 -5.05 16.32
CA ARG A 104 -4.67 -4.58 15.26
C ARG A 104 -4.99 -5.73 14.32
N ARG A 105 -6.26 -5.91 13.98
CA ARG A 105 -6.72 -6.89 13.01
C ARG A 105 -6.66 -6.31 11.61
N MET A 106 -6.39 -7.13 10.60
CA MET A 106 -6.32 -6.63 9.22
C MET A 106 -7.71 -6.25 8.71
N CYS A 107 -8.75 -7.00 9.07
CA CYS A 107 -10.13 -6.73 8.68
C CYS A 107 -10.69 -5.39 9.17
N ASP A 108 -10.07 -4.74 10.16
CA ASP A 108 -10.49 -3.42 10.66
C ASP A 108 -9.98 -2.25 9.76
N ASN A 109 -9.07 -2.53 8.82
CA ASN A 109 -8.58 -1.50 7.90
C ASN A 109 -9.57 -1.33 6.74
N GLU A 110 -10.01 -0.09 6.50
CA GLU A 110 -10.87 0.22 5.35
C GLU A 110 -10.22 -0.26 4.04
N GLY A 111 -10.98 -1.01 3.24
CA GLY A 111 -10.52 -1.57 1.96
C GLY A 111 -9.70 -2.85 2.06
N ALA A 112 -9.45 -3.40 3.27
CA ALA A 112 -8.78 -4.68 3.42
C ALA A 112 -9.70 -5.90 3.23
N PRO A 113 -10.95 -5.93 3.77
CA PRO A 113 -11.82 -7.09 3.61
C PRO A 113 -12.04 -7.48 2.15
N GLY A 114 -12.05 -8.79 1.88
CA GLY A 114 -12.16 -9.35 0.52
C GLY A 114 -10.88 -9.25 -0.33
N HIS A 115 -9.73 -8.87 0.27
CA HIS A 115 -8.49 -8.64 -0.47
C HIS A 115 -7.30 -9.38 0.16
N TRP A 116 -6.29 -9.64 -0.66
CA TRP A 116 -4.94 -9.94 -0.22
C TRP A 116 -4.14 -8.65 -0.09
N VAL A 117 -3.60 -8.37 1.10
CA VAL A 117 -2.87 -7.12 1.38
C VAL A 117 -1.38 -7.37 1.27
N LEU A 118 -0.75 -6.80 0.24
CA LEU A 118 0.69 -6.88 0.01
C LEU A 118 1.38 -5.64 0.59
N LYS A 119 2.42 -5.86 1.40
CA LYS A 119 3.17 -4.81 2.09
C LYS A 119 4.51 -4.58 1.39
N PHE A 120 4.61 -3.48 0.67
CA PHE A 120 5.82 -3.09 -0.04
C PHE A 120 6.64 -2.10 0.79
N SER A 121 7.96 -2.22 0.68
CA SER A 121 8.87 -1.24 1.28
C SER A 121 10.13 -1.07 0.44
N SER A 122 10.61 0.17 0.29
CA SER A 122 11.83 0.50 -0.43
C SER A 122 12.57 1.63 0.29
N GLN A 123 13.88 1.71 0.13
CA GLN A 123 14.68 2.86 0.59
C GLN A 123 14.64 4.03 -0.41
N PHE A 124 14.10 3.80 -1.59
CA PHE A 124 13.97 4.81 -2.64
C PHE A 124 12.50 5.07 -2.94
N ALA A 125 12.16 6.32 -3.23
CA ALA A 125 10.85 6.67 -3.74
C ALA A 125 10.60 5.95 -5.07
N PRO A 126 9.52 5.19 -5.21
CA PRO A 126 9.21 4.58 -6.49
C PRO A 126 8.81 5.66 -7.50
N PRO A 127 9.28 5.59 -8.75
CA PRO A 127 8.73 6.43 -9.81
C PRO A 127 7.26 6.07 -10.03
N VAL A 128 6.45 7.11 -10.21
CA VAL A 128 5.01 7.00 -10.43
C VAL A 128 4.71 7.31 -11.89
N TYR A 129 3.83 6.53 -12.48
CA TYR A 129 3.41 6.69 -13.87
C TYR A 129 1.89 6.77 -13.96
N GLN A 130 1.40 7.44 -14.99
CA GLN A 130 0.02 7.40 -15.46
C GLN A 130 -0.02 6.96 -16.92
N GLN A 131 -1.17 6.47 -17.36
CA GLN A 131 -1.39 6.04 -18.73
C GLN A 131 -2.48 6.90 -19.36
N PRO A 132 -2.13 8.06 -19.97
CA PRO A 132 -3.10 8.95 -20.60
C PRO A 132 -3.70 8.39 -21.91
N GLY A 133 -3.06 7.37 -22.49
CA GLY A 133 -3.52 6.70 -23.70
C GLY A 133 -2.93 5.30 -23.82
N TYR A 134 -3.49 4.49 -24.70
CA TYR A 134 -3.03 3.12 -24.90
C TYR A 134 -1.54 3.06 -25.28
N GLY A 135 -0.75 2.36 -24.47
CA GLY A 135 0.70 2.18 -24.68
C GLY A 135 1.57 3.40 -24.35
N VAL A 136 0.99 4.52 -23.89
CA VAL A 136 1.73 5.72 -23.51
C VAL A 136 1.82 5.80 -21.99
N PHE A 137 3.04 5.85 -21.46
CA PHE A 137 3.29 6.00 -20.02
C PHE A 137 4.00 7.32 -19.77
N GLU A 138 3.42 8.14 -18.90
CA GLU A 138 4.00 9.42 -18.50
C GLU A 138 4.38 9.35 -17.03
N ARG A 139 5.59 9.78 -16.71
CA ARG A 139 6.04 9.91 -15.34
C ARG A 139 5.36 11.10 -14.67
N VAL A 140 4.89 10.85 -13.45
CA VAL A 140 4.23 11.86 -12.63
C VAL A 140 5.15 12.25 -11.49
N ASP A 141 5.70 13.45 -11.56
CA ASP A 141 6.60 13.98 -10.53
C ASP A 141 5.87 14.83 -9.48
N ALA A 142 4.56 15.07 -9.67
CA ALA A 142 3.75 15.84 -8.72
C ALA A 142 3.41 15.02 -7.47
N PRO A 143 3.93 15.38 -6.28
CA PRO A 143 3.56 14.72 -5.03
C PRO A 143 2.06 14.88 -4.76
N GLY A 144 1.43 13.82 -4.26
CA GLY A 144 0.02 13.87 -3.84
C GLY A 144 -0.99 13.56 -4.94
N LEU A 145 -0.56 13.22 -6.16
CA LEU A 145 -1.48 12.78 -7.20
C LEU A 145 -2.18 11.47 -6.82
N ILE A 146 -1.45 10.52 -6.23
CA ILE A 146 -2.02 9.26 -5.77
C ILE A 146 -2.28 9.35 -4.27
N LYS A 147 -3.53 9.06 -3.88
CA LYS A 147 -3.97 9.06 -2.49
C LYS A 147 -4.26 7.66 -1.99
N THR A 148 -4.21 7.48 -0.68
CA THR A 148 -4.70 6.25 -0.04
C THR A 148 -6.17 6.08 -0.38
N GLY A 149 -6.55 4.88 -0.82
CA GLY A 149 -7.88 4.58 -1.36
C GLY A 149 -7.90 4.46 -2.89
N TRP A 150 -6.91 4.97 -3.59
CA TRP A 150 -6.88 4.91 -5.06
C TRP A 150 -6.24 3.62 -5.59
N TRP A 151 -6.56 3.29 -6.83
CA TRP A 151 -6.10 2.07 -7.46
C TRP A 151 -4.80 2.27 -8.21
N VAL A 152 -3.88 1.35 -7.98
CA VAL A 152 -2.55 1.33 -8.61
C VAL A 152 -2.21 -0.07 -9.08
N GLN A 153 -1.25 -0.14 -10.00
CA GLN A 153 -0.58 -1.38 -10.36
C GLN A 153 0.91 -1.25 -10.01
N VAL A 154 1.44 -2.24 -9.29
CA VAL A 154 2.82 -2.20 -8.80
C VAL A 154 3.67 -3.17 -9.60
N ASN A 155 4.77 -2.66 -10.17
CA ASN A 155 5.88 -3.49 -10.58
C ASN A 155 6.81 -3.66 -9.37
N ALA A 156 6.96 -4.87 -8.90
CA ALA A 156 7.68 -5.21 -7.68
C ALA A 156 8.95 -5.99 -7.95
N SER A 157 9.97 -5.73 -7.16
CA SER A 157 11.14 -6.61 -7.03
C SER A 157 10.95 -7.51 -5.81
N VAL A 158 11.03 -8.81 -6.04
CA VAL A 158 10.86 -9.85 -5.01
C VAL A 158 12.16 -10.59 -4.81
N LYS A 159 12.65 -10.68 -3.58
CA LYS A 159 13.86 -11.45 -3.24
C LYS A 159 13.80 -11.96 -1.80
N SER A 160 14.52 -13.04 -1.51
CA SER A 160 14.71 -13.49 -0.13
C SER A 160 15.47 -12.44 0.68
N ASN A 161 15.16 -12.32 1.97
CA ASN A 161 15.84 -11.34 2.83
C ASN A 161 17.18 -11.81 3.37
N GLY A 162 17.56 -13.09 3.14
CA GLY A 162 18.82 -13.68 3.59
C GLY A 162 18.98 -13.74 5.12
N SER A 163 17.96 -13.43 5.89
CA SER A 163 18.04 -13.42 7.35
C SER A 163 17.72 -14.78 7.94
N SER A 164 18.64 -15.35 8.74
CA SER A 164 18.39 -16.57 9.51
C SER A 164 17.54 -16.33 10.75
N GLU A 165 17.58 -15.12 11.32
CA GLU A 165 16.80 -14.76 12.53
C GLU A 165 15.32 -14.49 12.23
N SER A 166 15.07 -13.94 11.04
CA SER A 166 13.73 -13.57 10.59
C SER A 166 13.56 -13.91 9.11
N PRO A 167 13.48 -15.20 8.76
CA PRO A 167 13.36 -15.64 7.38
C PRO A 167 12.12 -15.06 6.70
N GLY A 168 12.28 -14.65 5.45
CA GLY A 168 11.18 -14.06 4.69
C GLY A 168 11.63 -13.49 3.36
N ILE A 169 10.74 -12.75 2.75
CA ILE A 169 11.00 -12.03 1.49
C ILE A 169 10.96 -10.51 1.69
N TYR A 170 11.61 -9.82 0.77
CA TYR A 170 11.37 -8.41 0.50
C TYR A 170 10.42 -8.28 -0.70
N LEU A 171 9.42 -7.41 -0.54
CA LEU A 171 8.60 -6.88 -1.62
C LEU A 171 8.93 -5.40 -1.75
N ASN A 172 9.69 -5.03 -2.79
CA ASN A 172 10.08 -3.65 -3.02
C ASN A 172 9.29 -3.11 -4.22
N GLN A 173 8.59 -1.99 -4.04
CA GLN A 173 7.95 -1.27 -5.14
C GLN A 173 9.04 -0.63 -6.02
N GLN A 174 9.16 -1.11 -7.26
CA GLN A 174 10.10 -0.56 -8.24
C GLN A 174 9.47 0.58 -9.03
N MET A 175 8.20 0.41 -9.40
CA MET A 175 7.39 1.41 -10.09
C MET A 175 5.94 1.28 -9.67
N VAL A 176 5.22 2.38 -9.70
CA VAL A 176 3.79 2.44 -9.40
C VAL A 176 3.07 3.08 -10.58
N LEU A 177 2.12 2.37 -11.17
CA LEU A 177 1.24 2.89 -12.21
C LEU A 177 -0.10 3.27 -11.57
N PHE A 178 -0.51 4.52 -11.73
CA PHE A 178 -1.86 4.98 -11.41
C PHE A 178 -2.87 4.33 -12.36
N VAL A 179 -3.92 3.73 -11.81
CA VAL A 179 -4.98 3.06 -12.59
C VAL A 179 -6.25 3.89 -12.61
N LYS A 180 -6.78 4.23 -11.44
CA LYS A 180 -7.99 5.05 -11.31
C LYS A 180 -8.13 5.66 -9.92
N GLN A 181 -8.89 6.73 -9.86
CA GLN A 181 -9.35 7.32 -8.60
C GLN A 181 -10.45 6.44 -7.98
N ASP A 182 -10.53 6.49 -6.66
CA ASP A 182 -11.60 5.90 -5.87
C ASP A 182 -11.77 6.72 -4.58
N LYS A 183 -12.71 6.33 -3.72
CA LYS A 183 -12.91 6.97 -2.42
C LYS A 183 -11.59 7.00 -1.65
N GLU A 184 -11.19 8.20 -1.21
CA GLU A 184 -10.00 8.37 -0.36
C GLU A 184 -10.21 7.73 1.01
N ILE A 185 -9.22 6.98 1.47
CA ILE A 185 -9.17 6.44 2.83
C ILE A 185 -8.36 7.44 3.66
N SER A 186 -9.06 8.17 4.54
CA SER A 186 -8.42 9.10 5.45
C SER A 186 -8.29 8.48 6.85
N SER A 187 -7.16 8.70 7.51
CA SER A 187 -6.92 8.23 8.87
C SER A 187 -7.46 9.17 9.96
N GLY A 188 -8.13 10.28 9.55
CA GLY A 188 -8.73 11.25 10.45
C GLY A 188 -10.23 11.01 10.67
N PRO A 189 -10.83 11.67 11.67
CA PRO A 189 -12.27 11.67 11.83
C PRO A 189 -12.93 12.23 10.55
N ASP A 190 -14.05 11.63 10.13
CA ASP A 190 -14.83 12.16 9.02
C ASP A 190 -15.29 13.59 9.34
N ALA A 191 -15.05 14.51 8.39
CA ALA A 191 -15.38 15.92 8.59
C ALA A 191 -16.87 16.16 8.87
N ALA A 192 -17.75 15.36 8.23
CA ALA A 192 -19.19 15.45 8.48
C ALA A 192 -19.54 15.04 9.91
N THR A 193 -18.86 14.01 10.44
CA THR A 193 -19.02 13.57 11.82
C THR A 193 -18.35 14.55 12.80
N ALA A 194 -17.16 15.04 12.49
CA ALA A 194 -16.41 15.96 13.36
C ALA A 194 -17.11 17.31 13.50
N PHE A 195 -17.78 17.77 12.45
CA PHE A 195 -18.47 19.08 12.41
C PHE A 195 -20.00 18.97 12.46
N ALA A 196 -20.57 17.80 12.69
CA ALA A 196 -22.02 17.57 12.72
C ALA A 196 -22.77 18.47 13.74
N GLY A 197 -22.10 18.91 14.79
CA GLY A 197 -22.65 19.82 15.81
C GLY A 197 -22.10 21.26 15.74
N ALA A 198 -21.19 21.55 14.81
CA ALA A 198 -20.66 22.90 14.67
C ALA A 198 -21.69 23.78 13.96
N ALA A 199 -22.42 24.58 14.72
CA ALA A 199 -23.15 25.74 14.17
C ALA A 199 -22.10 26.60 13.46
N VAL A 200 -22.17 26.72 12.13
CA VAL A 200 -21.35 27.66 11.36
C VAL A 200 -21.77 29.05 11.86
N ALA A 201 -21.03 29.57 12.82
CA ALA A 201 -21.18 30.95 13.26
C ALA A 201 -20.95 31.83 12.03
N SER A 202 -22.01 32.50 11.58
CA SER A 202 -21.91 33.47 10.49
C SER A 202 -20.90 34.54 10.93
N LEU A 203 -19.74 34.55 10.33
CA LEU A 203 -18.78 35.64 10.54
C LEU A 203 -19.45 36.94 10.08
N PRO A 204 -19.58 37.96 10.94
CA PRO A 204 -20.17 39.22 10.54
C PRO A 204 -19.35 39.81 9.37
N GLY A 205 -20.01 40.07 8.25
CA GLY A 205 -19.42 40.76 7.10
C GLY A 205 -18.96 39.89 5.92
N VAL A 206 -19.10 38.57 5.96
CA VAL A 206 -18.84 37.73 4.78
C VAL A 206 -20.14 37.29 4.13
N ALA A 207 -20.45 37.87 2.96
CA ALA A 207 -21.58 37.42 2.15
C ALA A 207 -21.32 35.97 1.69
N ARG A 208 -22.26 35.08 2.00
CA ARG A 208 -22.21 33.67 1.60
C ARG A 208 -22.31 33.57 0.07
N PRO A 209 -21.38 32.95 -0.64
CA PRO A 209 -21.60 32.66 -2.07
C PRO A 209 -22.87 31.83 -2.22
N ALA A 210 -23.76 32.23 -3.10
CA ALA A 210 -24.97 31.47 -3.43
C ALA A 210 -24.52 30.11 -4.02
N LEU A 211 -25.01 29.02 -3.43
CA LEU A 211 -24.81 27.68 -4.04
C LEU A 211 -25.50 27.67 -5.41
N PRO A 212 -24.85 27.15 -6.45
CA PRO A 212 -25.49 26.97 -7.74
C PRO A 212 -26.73 26.06 -7.57
N PRO A 213 -27.83 26.32 -8.28
CA PRO A 213 -29.00 25.47 -8.22
C PRO A 213 -28.65 24.04 -8.63
N SER A 214 -29.03 23.09 -7.78
CA SER A 214 -28.92 21.65 -8.07
C SER A 214 -29.72 21.38 -9.33
N ALA A 215 -29.05 20.93 -10.41
CA ALA A 215 -29.71 20.45 -11.60
C ALA A 215 -30.51 19.18 -11.24
N ALA A 216 -31.82 19.32 -11.05
CA ALA A 216 -32.72 18.19 -11.00
C ALA A 216 -32.69 17.53 -12.40
N HIS A 217 -32.14 16.32 -12.49
CA HIS A 217 -32.31 15.48 -13.66
C HIS A 217 -33.79 15.05 -13.72
N GLU A 218 -34.55 15.70 -14.58
CA GLU A 218 -35.81 15.14 -15.07
C GLU A 218 -35.49 13.94 -15.94
N LEU A 219 -35.91 12.76 -15.49
CA LEU A 219 -36.02 11.56 -16.31
C LEU A 219 -37.35 11.63 -17.05
N VAL A 220 -37.28 11.71 -18.37
CA VAL A 220 -38.36 11.34 -19.28
C VAL A 220 -37.95 10.10 -20.03
#